data_ddf1a301b04aa5d7c213a07946f914bd
#
_entry.id   ddf1a301b04aa5d7c213a07946f914bd
#
_cell.length_a   1.000
_cell.length_b   1.000
_cell.length_c   1.000
_cell.angle_alpha   90.00
_cell.angle_beta   90.00
_cell.angle_gamma   90.00
#
_symmetry.space_group_name_H-M   'P 1'
#
loop_
_entity.id
_entity.type
_entity.pdbx_description
1 polymer ?
#
loop_
_entity_poly.entity_id
_entity_poly.type
_entity_poly.pdbx_seq_one_letter_code
_entity_poly.pdbx_strand_id
1 'polypeptide(L)'
;MDRARARLGLNHETPTLHMSFTGNPGTGKTTVAQKMAGLLHRLGYVRKGHLVSVTRNDLVGQYIGHTAHKTKEVLKKAMGGVLFIDEAYYLYKPDNERDYGQEAIEILLQVMENNRDDLVVIMADYADRMDRFYSANPGFRSRIAHHIDFPDYSDDELGRIADNMLAGQGYRFDEAARAAMDDYVGLRRAQPHFANARSIRTALDRARLRQASRLFQQDGPVNTADLSTITEPDLRASGVFSDGLDPHGSRKRDEA
;
A
#
# COMPACT_ATOMS: atom_id res chain seq x y z
N MET A 1 22.86 -11.09 -15.13
CA MET A 1 24.22 -11.59 -14.81
C MET A 1 24.18 -13.04 -14.36
N ASP A 2 23.37 -13.42 -13.40
CA ASP A 2 23.35 -14.78 -12.81
C ASP A 2 22.97 -15.89 -13.80
N ARG A 3 22.00 -15.63 -14.70
CA ARG A 3 21.68 -16.54 -15.81
C ARG A 3 22.85 -16.76 -16.78
N ALA A 4 23.68 -15.73 -16.99
CA ALA A 4 24.86 -15.86 -17.83
C ALA A 4 25.95 -16.68 -17.13
N ARG A 5 26.12 -16.49 -15.81
CA ARG A 5 27.04 -17.29 -15.00
C ARG A 5 26.63 -18.76 -14.97
N ALA A 6 25.31 -19.03 -14.77
CA ALA A 6 24.77 -20.38 -14.79
C ALA A 6 25.02 -21.08 -16.14
N ARG A 7 24.84 -20.38 -17.27
CA ARG A 7 25.11 -20.93 -18.62
C ARG A 7 26.60 -21.26 -18.85
N LEU A 8 27.48 -20.57 -18.14
CA LEU A 8 28.93 -20.78 -18.22
C LEU A 8 29.43 -21.79 -17.18
N GLY A 9 28.54 -22.47 -16.44
CA GLY A 9 28.90 -23.42 -15.39
C GLY A 9 29.62 -22.80 -14.19
N LEU A 10 29.53 -21.49 -14.02
CA LEU A 10 30.11 -20.78 -12.88
C LEU A 10 29.16 -20.90 -11.68
N ASN A 11 29.74 -21.16 -10.51
CA ASN A 11 28.96 -21.14 -9.26
C ASN A 11 28.25 -19.79 -9.11
N HIS A 12 26.94 -19.84 -8.91
CA HIS A 12 26.11 -18.66 -8.62
C HIS A 12 25.21 -19.00 -7.43
N GLU A 13 25.26 -18.17 -6.44
CA GLU A 13 24.27 -18.17 -5.37
C GLU A 13 23.23 -17.12 -5.71
N THR A 14 21.95 -17.50 -5.66
CA THR A 14 20.85 -16.53 -5.79
C THR A 14 20.89 -15.58 -4.60
N PRO A 15 21.00 -14.27 -4.83
CA PRO A 15 21.00 -13.32 -3.72
C PRO A 15 19.66 -13.35 -2.99
N THR A 16 19.67 -13.15 -1.70
CA THR A 16 18.44 -12.98 -0.92
C THR A 16 17.76 -11.68 -1.34
N LEU A 17 16.52 -11.78 -1.88
CA LEU A 17 15.75 -10.66 -2.38
C LEU A 17 14.55 -10.31 -1.50
N HIS A 18 14.50 -10.84 -0.28
CA HIS A 18 13.47 -10.46 0.67
C HIS A 18 13.62 -9.00 1.09
N MET A 19 12.50 -8.29 1.23
CA MET A 19 12.47 -6.84 1.42
C MET A 19 11.60 -6.45 2.59
N SER A 20 11.92 -5.31 3.20
CA SER A 20 11.09 -4.59 4.14
C SER A 20 10.68 -3.25 3.52
N PHE A 21 9.38 -2.98 3.48
CA PHE A 21 8.81 -1.73 3.02
C PHE A 21 8.25 -0.97 4.20
N THR A 22 8.86 0.14 4.56
CA THR A 22 8.47 0.97 5.70
C THR A 22 7.90 2.31 5.26
N GLY A 23 6.90 2.82 5.97
CA GLY A 23 6.32 4.14 5.68
C GLY A 23 4.83 4.25 6.02
N ASN A 24 4.32 5.47 5.96
CA ASN A 24 2.95 5.82 6.28
C ASN A 24 1.91 5.20 5.32
N PRO A 25 0.61 5.18 5.68
CA PRO A 25 -0.43 4.69 4.80
C PRO A 25 -0.54 5.52 3.52
N GLY A 26 -0.80 4.83 2.39
CA GLY A 26 -1.01 5.49 1.11
C GLY A 26 0.25 5.99 0.41
N THR A 27 1.45 5.63 0.87
CA THR A 27 2.74 5.96 0.24
C THR A 27 3.11 5.04 -0.92
N GLY A 28 2.24 4.09 -1.31
CA GLY A 28 2.43 3.29 -2.51
C GLY A 28 3.11 1.93 -2.30
N LYS A 29 3.36 1.47 -1.08
CA LYS A 29 4.02 0.19 -0.76
C LYS A 29 3.47 -0.98 -1.58
N THR A 30 2.16 -1.22 -1.54
CA THR A 30 1.51 -2.31 -2.28
C THR A 30 1.62 -2.15 -3.80
N THR A 31 1.52 -0.91 -4.30
CA THR A 31 1.67 -0.60 -5.73
C THR A 31 3.08 -0.90 -6.23
N VAL A 32 4.09 -0.53 -5.45
CA VAL A 32 5.49 -0.83 -5.77
C VAL A 32 5.76 -2.32 -5.67
N ALA A 33 5.23 -3.02 -4.65
CA ALA A 33 5.36 -4.48 -4.54
C ALA A 33 4.78 -5.20 -5.77
N GLN A 34 3.63 -4.76 -6.29
CA GLN A 34 3.03 -5.30 -7.51
C GLN A 34 3.92 -5.11 -8.74
N LYS A 35 4.51 -3.91 -8.90
CA LYS A 35 5.44 -3.62 -9.99
C LYS A 35 6.76 -4.41 -9.82
N MET A 36 7.23 -4.56 -8.58
CA MET A 36 8.43 -5.32 -8.25
C MET A 36 8.27 -6.80 -8.63
N ALA A 37 7.12 -7.42 -8.38
CA ALA A 37 6.86 -8.80 -8.78
C ALA A 37 7.03 -8.99 -10.30
N GLY A 38 6.47 -8.10 -11.12
CA GLY A 38 6.64 -8.11 -12.56
C GLY A 38 8.09 -7.87 -13.01
N LEU A 39 8.82 -6.98 -12.33
CA LEU A 39 10.22 -6.68 -12.60
C LEU A 39 11.12 -7.89 -12.28
N LEU A 40 10.97 -8.48 -11.10
CA LEU A 40 11.74 -9.66 -10.67
C LEU A 40 11.52 -10.85 -11.61
N HIS A 41 10.29 -11.03 -12.10
CA HIS A 41 10.01 -12.04 -13.11
C HIS A 41 10.74 -11.76 -14.43
N ARG A 42 10.68 -10.54 -14.96
CA ARG A 42 11.39 -10.17 -16.21
C ARG A 42 12.90 -10.32 -16.08
N LEU A 43 13.46 -10.03 -14.91
CA LEU A 43 14.87 -10.23 -14.60
C LEU A 43 15.21 -11.71 -14.35
N GLY A 44 14.20 -12.56 -14.13
CA GLY A 44 14.34 -14.00 -13.97
C GLY A 44 14.69 -14.46 -12.56
N TYR A 45 14.45 -13.63 -11.56
CA TYR A 45 14.63 -13.99 -10.15
C TYR A 45 13.46 -14.79 -9.59
N VAL A 46 12.26 -14.64 -10.16
CA VAL A 46 11.10 -15.47 -9.83
C VAL A 46 10.49 -16.04 -11.11
N ARG A 47 9.87 -17.22 -11.02
CA ARG A 47 9.32 -17.91 -12.19
C ARG A 47 8.04 -17.27 -12.72
N LYS A 48 7.26 -16.63 -11.83
CA LYS A 48 5.98 -15.99 -12.12
C LYS A 48 6.01 -14.54 -11.65
N GLY A 49 5.37 -13.64 -12.38
CA GLY A 49 5.32 -12.22 -12.04
C GLY A 49 4.13 -11.83 -11.17
N HIS A 50 3.56 -12.76 -10.40
CA HIS A 50 2.39 -12.53 -9.57
C HIS A 50 2.77 -12.10 -8.15
N LEU A 51 1.88 -11.34 -7.53
CA LEU A 51 1.92 -10.95 -6.14
C LEU A 51 0.77 -11.63 -5.39
N VAL A 52 1.06 -12.25 -4.27
CA VAL A 52 0.07 -12.67 -3.28
C VAL A 52 0.14 -11.71 -2.12
N SER A 53 -0.90 -10.88 -1.96
CA SER A 53 -1.00 -9.90 -0.88
C SER A 53 -1.85 -10.46 0.24
N VAL A 54 -1.33 -10.43 1.46
CA VAL A 54 -1.97 -11.00 2.65
C VAL A 54 -1.76 -10.11 3.87
N THR A 55 -2.60 -10.31 4.86
CA THR A 55 -2.50 -9.78 6.21
C THR A 55 -2.34 -10.91 7.22
N ARG A 56 -2.20 -10.57 8.51
CA ARG A 56 -2.19 -11.56 9.57
C ARG A 56 -3.37 -12.55 9.47
N ASN A 57 -4.58 -12.07 9.17
CA ASN A 57 -5.78 -12.90 9.16
C ASN A 57 -5.74 -14.02 8.11
N ASP A 58 -4.96 -13.85 7.06
CA ASP A 58 -4.78 -14.84 6.00
C ASP A 58 -3.78 -15.94 6.40
N LEU A 59 -2.87 -15.63 7.32
CA LEU A 59 -1.78 -16.51 7.75
C LEU A 59 -2.11 -17.23 9.07
N VAL A 60 -2.71 -16.54 10.03
CA VAL A 60 -2.93 -17.03 11.38
C VAL A 60 -4.33 -17.60 11.53
N GLY A 61 -4.42 -18.81 12.09
CA GLY A 61 -5.69 -19.47 12.40
C GLY A 61 -6.27 -19.01 13.73
N GLN A 62 -7.56 -19.33 13.94
CA GLN A 62 -8.27 -19.05 15.18
C GLN A 62 -8.22 -20.20 16.17
N TYR A 63 -7.85 -21.40 15.71
CA TYR A 63 -7.80 -22.62 16.51
C TYR A 63 -6.46 -23.32 16.36
N ILE A 64 -6.13 -24.19 17.33
CA ILE A 64 -4.91 -25.03 17.33
C ILE A 64 -4.81 -25.81 16.00
N GLY A 65 -3.64 -25.79 15.37
CA GLY A 65 -3.34 -26.50 14.11
C GLY A 65 -3.83 -25.81 12.84
N HIS A 66 -4.66 -24.77 12.92
CA HIS A 66 -5.14 -24.05 11.75
C HIS A 66 -4.09 -23.11 11.12
N THR A 67 -3.19 -22.55 11.93
CA THR A 67 -2.17 -21.60 11.47
C THR A 67 -1.21 -22.24 10.48
N ALA A 68 -0.67 -23.41 10.80
CA ALA A 68 0.26 -24.11 9.90
C ALA A 68 -0.39 -24.39 8.54
N HIS A 69 -1.64 -24.85 8.53
CA HIS A 69 -2.36 -25.12 7.28
C HIS A 69 -2.58 -23.84 6.46
N LYS A 70 -3.10 -22.76 7.09
CA LYS A 70 -3.33 -21.47 6.40
C LYS A 70 -2.04 -20.90 5.83
N THR A 71 -0.99 -20.83 6.65
CA THR A 71 0.31 -20.29 6.23
C THR A 71 0.88 -21.08 5.05
N LYS A 72 0.84 -22.41 5.09
CA LYS A 72 1.32 -23.28 4.00
C LYS A 72 0.51 -23.09 2.71
N GLU A 73 -0.80 -22.93 2.79
CA GLU A 73 -1.66 -22.68 1.62
C GLU A 73 -1.35 -21.31 0.98
N VAL A 74 -1.12 -20.27 1.77
CA VAL A 74 -0.70 -18.97 1.28
C VAL A 74 0.66 -19.06 0.60
N LEU A 75 1.64 -19.70 1.25
CA LEU A 75 2.97 -19.90 0.70
C LEU A 75 2.94 -20.68 -0.63
N LYS A 76 2.13 -21.74 -0.72
CA LYS A 76 1.92 -22.50 -1.95
C LYS A 76 1.40 -21.64 -3.11
N LYS A 77 0.48 -20.69 -2.82
CA LYS A 77 -0.02 -19.74 -3.82
C LYS A 77 1.06 -18.74 -4.24
N ALA A 78 1.93 -18.33 -3.32
CA ALA A 78 2.96 -17.34 -3.57
C ALA A 78 4.22 -17.91 -4.27
N MET A 79 4.42 -19.23 -4.22
CA MET A 79 5.59 -19.89 -4.83
C MET A 79 5.75 -19.56 -6.31
N GLY A 80 6.95 -19.25 -6.68
CA GLY A 80 7.33 -18.76 -8.01
C GLY A 80 7.13 -17.27 -8.21
N GLY A 81 6.68 -16.54 -7.18
CA GLY A 81 6.35 -15.12 -7.25
C GLY A 81 6.74 -14.35 -6.00
N VAL A 82 5.92 -13.38 -5.62
CA VAL A 82 6.16 -12.50 -4.47
C VAL A 82 5.01 -12.63 -3.46
N LEU A 83 5.36 -12.86 -2.21
CA LEU A 83 4.46 -12.76 -1.06
C LEU A 83 4.61 -11.37 -0.43
N PHE A 84 3.54 -10.59 -0.41
CA PHE A 84 3.49 -9.29 0.25
C PHE A 84 2.65 -9.41 1.52
N ILE A 85 3.27 -9.20 2.67
CA ILE A 85 2.63 -9.25 3.97
C ILE A 85 2.42 -7.81 4.45
N ASP A 86 1.18 -7.33 4.38
CA ASP A 86 0.82 -6.00 4.89
C ASP A 86 0.55 -6.05 6.39
N GLU A 87 0.84 -4.97 7.08
CA GLU A 87 0.71 -4.85 8.53
C GLU A 87 1.45 -5.99 9.28
N ALA A 88 2.68 -6.29 8.84
CA ALA A 88 3.47 -7.44 9.28
C ALA A 88 3.72 -7.48 10.81
N TYR A 89 3.76 -6.32 11.47
CA TYR A 89 3.89 -6.23 12.93
C TYR A 89 2.83 -7.05 13.67
N TYR A 90 1.61 -7.11 13.15
CA TYR A 90 0.53 -7.86 13.79
C TYR A 90 0.72 -9.38 13.80
N LEU A 91 1.69 -9.92 13.06
CA LEU A 91 2.05 -11.34 13.16
C LEU A 91 2.58 -11.70 14.54
N TYR A 92 3.16 -10.75 15.27
CA TYR A 92 3.69 -10.94 16.61
C TYR A 92 2.86 -10.18 17.63
N LYS A 93 2.29 -10.89 18.62
CA LYS A 93 1.51 -10.34 19.73
C LYS A 93 2.06 -10.86 21.07
N PRO A 94 3.06 -10.17 21.64
CA PRO A 94 3.73 -10.63 22.85
C PRO A 94 2.79 -10.75 24.07
N ASP A 95 1.74 -9.92 24.11
CA ASP A 95 0.82 -9.85 25.25
C ASP A 95 -0.25 -10.96 25.25
N ASN A 96 -0.20 -11.88 24.28
CA ASN A 96 -1.17 -12.96 24.16
C ASN A 96 -0.47 -14.33 24.10
N GLU A 97 -0.34 -14.99 25.23
CA GLU A 97 0.27 -16.33 25.34
C GLU A 97 -0.45 -17.42 24.49
N ARG A 98 -1.68 -17.16 24.07
CA ARG A 98 -2.46 -18.05 23.19
C ARG A 98 -2.42 -17.60 21.73
N ASP A 99 -1.46 -16.76 21.37
CA ASP A 99 -1.35 -16.28 20.00
C ASP A 99 -0.65 -17.30 19.10
N TYR A 100 -1.30 -17.65 18.01
CA TYR A 100 -0.77 -18.60 17.03
C TYR A 100 0.11 -17.93 15.95
N GLY A 101 0.43 -16.64 16.07
CA GLY A 101 1.27 -15.91 15.13
C GLY A 101 2.71 -16.43 15.11
N GLN A 102 3.22 -16.89 16.24
CA GLN A 102 4.57 -17.47 16.35
C GLN A 102 4.75 -18.67 15.41
N GLU A 103 3.75 -19.55 15.30
CA GLU A 103 3.78 -20.69 14.36
C GLU A 103 3.87 -20.23 12.90
N ALA A 104 3.15 -19.15 12.52
CA ALA A 104 3.26 -18.58 11.19
C ALA A 104 4.66 -17.98 10.94
N ILE A 105 5.22 -17.28 11.93
CA ILE A 105 6.58 -16.71 11.88
C ILE A 105 7.62 -17.79 11.63
N GLU A 106 7.58 -18.90 12.33
CA GLU A 106 8.53 -20.01 12.19
C GLU A 106 8.46 -20.64 10.80
N ILE A 107 7.24 -20.87 10.28
CA ILE A 107 7.03 -21.41 8.95
C ILE A 107 7.54 -20.45 7.88
N LEU A 108 7.27 -19.13 8.01
CA LEU A 108 7.77 -18.10 7.11
C LEU A 108 9.29 -18.09 7.07
N LEU A 109 9.96 -18.07 8.23
CA LEU A 109 11.41 -18.08 8.34
C LEU A 109 12.04 -19.30 7.66
N GLN A 110 11.45 -20.48 7.87
CA GLN A 110 11.90 -21.71 7.24
C GLN A 110 11.80 -21.64 5.71
N VAL A 111 10.66 -21.16 5.21
CA VAL A 111 10.43 -21.09 3.75
C VAL A 111 11.28 -20.00 3.10
N MET A 112 11.47 -18.86 3.75
CA MET A 112 12.37 -17.80 3.27
C MET A 112 13.82 -18.28 3.11
N GLU A 113 14.27 -19.17 3.95
CA GLU A 113 15.61 -19.78 3.83
C GLU A 113 15.67 -20.82 2.72
N ASN A 114 14.71 -21.77 2.75
CA ASN A 114 14.79 -22.95 1.89
C ASN A 114 14.35 -22.69 0.44
N ASN A 115 13.58 -21.64 0.19
CA ASN A 115 12.98 -21.31 -1.11
C ASN A 115 13.35 -19.91 -1.61
N ARG A 116 14.49 -19.38 -1.19
CA ARG A 116 14.96 -18.04 -1.56
C ARG A 116 15.16 -17.81 -3.06
N ASP A 117 15.29 -18.88 -3.83
CA ASP A 117 15.46 -18.90 -5.28
C ASP A 117 14.13 -18.93 -6.05
N ASP A 118 13.00 -19.15 -5.36
CA ASP A 118 11.67 -19.28 -5.97
C ASP A 118 10.59 -18.40 -5.32
N LEU A 119 10.88 -17.77 -4.18
CA LEU A 119 9.96 -16.91 -3.46
C LEU A 119 10.66 -15.65 -2.93
N VAL A 120 10.07 -14.50 -3.21
CA VAL A 120 10.45 -13.24 -2.57
C VAL A 120 9.37 -12.84 -1.57
N VAL A 121 9.77 -12.55 -0.34
CA VAL A 121 8.87 -12.05 0.71
C VAL A 121 9.12 -10.55 0.89
N ILE A 122 8.05 -9.77 0.85
CA ILE A 122 8.05 -8.34 1.17
C ILE A 122 7.17 -8.14 2.40
N MET A 123 7.77 -7.62 3.47
CA MET A 123 7.05 -7.28 4.70
C MET A 123 6.83 -5.77 4.74
N ALA A 124 5.60 -5.34 5.01
CA ALA A 124 5.25 -3.93 5.01
C ALA A 124 4.54 -3.50 6.30
N ASP A 125 4.98 -2.37 6.86
CA ASP A 125 4.32 -1.69 7.98
C ASP A 125 4.90 -0.27 8.15
N TYR A 126 4.58 0.38 9.28
CA TYR A 126 5.24 1.59 9.75
C TYR A 126 6.67 1.28 10.23
N ALA A 127 7.59 2.24 10.09
CA ALA A 127 9.00 2.06 10.44
C ALA A 127 9.19 1.61 11.90
N ASP A 128 8.57 2.35 12.84
CA ASP A 128 8.66 2.08 14.27
C ASP A 128 8.11 0.69 14.67
N ARG A 129 7.06 0.24 13.99
CA ARG A 129 6.48 -1.10 14.20
C ARG A 129 7.37 -2.20 13.66
N MET A 130 7.99 -1.99 12.49
CA MET A 130 8.91 -2.95 11.91
C MET A 130 10.18 -3.09 12.75
N ASP A 131 10.70 -2.01 13.32
CA ASP A 131 11.84 -2.07 14.25
C ASP A 131 11.54 -2.91 15.49
N ARG A 132 10.34 -2.75 16.07
CA ARG A 132 9.89 -3.59 17.19
C ARG A 132 9.71 -5.05 16.79
N PHE A 133 9.13 -5.29 15.61
CA PHE A 133 8.94 -6.65 15.08
C PHE A 133 10.28 -7.36 14.89
N TYR A 134 11.28 -6.70 14.28
CA TYR A 134 12.61 -7.27 14.07
C TYR A 134 13.38 -7.46 15.37
N SER A 135 13.21 -6.59 16.35
CA SER A 135 13.81 -6.74 17.68
C SER A 135 13.29 -7.99 18.39
N ALA A 136 12.01 -8.29 18.23
CA ALA A 136 11.39 -9.48 18.80
C ALA A 136 11.68 -10.76 17.97
N ASN A 137 11.94 -10.61 16.67
CA ASN A 137 12.11 -11.71 15.73
C ASN A 137 13.41 -11.55 14.91
N PRO A 138 14.59 -11.70 15.50
CA PRO A 138 15.88 -11.43 14.84
C PRO A 138 16.14 -12.31 13.61
N GLY A 139 15.47 -13.46 13.52
CA GLY A 139 15.53 -14.33 12.35
C GLY A 139 15.04 -13.69 11.06
N PHE A 140 14.08 -12.76 11.12
CA PHE A 140 13.68 -11.97 9.94
C PHE A 140 14.75 -10.95 9.57
N ARG A 141 15.33 -10.26 10.54
CA ARG A 141 16.35 -9.24 10.28
C ARG A 141 17.56 -9.80 9.50
N SER A 142 17.95 -11.03 9.78
CA SER A 142 19.06 -11.69 9.08
C SER A 142 18.73 -12.13 7.65
N ARG A 143 17.44 -12.31 7.32
CA ARG A 143 16.97 -12.79 6.00
C ARG A 143 16.48 -11.68 5.09
N ILE A 144 16.14 -10.53 5.63
CA ILE A 144 15.70 -9.36 4.85
C ILE A 144 16.93 -8.53 4.51
N ALA A 145 17.34 -8.61 3.24
CA ALA A 145 18.55 -7.93 2.75
C ALA A 145 18.29 -6.47 2.35
N HIS A 146 17.04 -6.12 2.02
CA HIS A 146 16.70 -4.82 1.46
C HIS A 146 15.64 -4.12 2.32
N HIS A 147 15.97 -2.93 2.83
CA HIS A 147 15.07 -2.05 3.55
C HIS A 147 14.78 -0.83 2.68
N ILE A 148 13.52 -0.62 2.34
CA ILE A 148 13.07 0.43 1.44
C ILE A 148 12.06 1.30 2.18
N ASP A 149 12.43 2.55 2.39
CA ASP A 149 11.57 3.53 3.02
C ASP A 149 10.68 4.23 1.98
N PHE A 150 9.43 4.41 2.34
CA PHE A 150 8.41 5.12 1.57
C PHE A 150 8.05 6.40 2.33
N PRO A 151 8.75 7.50 2.07
CA PRO A 151 8.45 8.78 2.70
C PRO A 151 7.07 9.28 2.27
N ASP A 152 6.52 10.22 3.03
CA ASP A 152 5.32 10.92 2.63
C ASP A 152 5.58 11.72 1.34
N TYR A 153 4.61 11.72 0.45
CA TYR A 153 4.68 12.49 -0.79
C TYR A 153 4.68 14.00 -0.50
N SER A 154 5.40 14.76 -1.33
CA SER A 154 5.27 16.21 -1.38
C SER A 154 3.89 16.62 -1.96
N ASP A 155 3.52 17.90 -1.80
CA ASP A 155 2.26 18.40 -2.33
C ASP A 155 2.23 18.30 -3.86
N ASP A 156 3.34 18.60 -4.53
CA ASP A 156 3.48 18.45 -5.99
C ASP A 156 3.33 17.00 -6.44
N GLU A 157 3.87 16.03 -5.67
CA GLU A 157 3.72 14.62 -5.97
C GLU A 157 2.28 14.17 -5.80
N LEU A 158 1.59 14.63 -4.75
CA LEU A 158 0.18 14.33 -4.51
C LEU A 158 -0.70 14.91 -5.61
N GLY A 159 -0.41 16.12 -6.09
CA GLY A 159 -1.06 16.73 -7.25
C GLY A 159 -0.91 15.87 -8.51
N ARG A 160 0.32 15.47 -8.83
CA ARG A 160 0.58 14.55 -9.97
C ARG A 160 -0.08 13.19 -9.82
N ILE A 161 -0.17 12.68 -8.60
CA ILE A 161 -0.89 11.44 -8.31
C ILE A 161 -2.40 11.62 -8.57
N ALA A 162 -2.98 12.76 -8.20
CA ALA A 162 -4.38 13.09 -8.49
C ALA A 162 -4.65 13.10 -10.00
N ASP A 163 -3.82 13.80 -10.77
CA ASP A 163 -3.92 13.85 -12.24
C ASP A 163 -3.85 12.44 -12.86
N ASN A 164 -2.87 11.63 -12.43
CA ASN A 164 -2.71 10.26 -12.92
C ASN A 164 -3.89 9.35 -12.57
N MET A 165 -4.47 9.49 -11.36
CA MET A 165 -5.63 8.71 -10.94
C MET A 165 -6.86 9.05 -11.78
N LEU A 166 -7.10 10.35 -12.06
CA LEU A 166 -8.21 10.79 -12.90
C LEU A 166 -8.02 10.32 -14.34
N ALA A 167 -6.84 10.55 -14.92
CA ALA A 167 -6.53 10.14 -16.29
C ALA A 167 -6.74 8.64 -16.51
N GLY A 168 -6.32 7.81 -15.53
CA GLY A 168 -6.51 6.37 -15.56
C GLY A 168 -7.97 5.93 -15.52
N GLN A 169 -8.90 6.83 -15.17
CA GLN A 169 -10.36 6.60 -15.13
C GLN A 169 -11.11 7.36 -16.24
N GLY A 170 -10.40 8.02 -17.15
CA GLY A 170 -10.99 8.82 -18.22
C GLY A 170 -11.52 10.19 -17.77
N TYR A 171 -11.06 10.69 -16.62
CA TYR A 171 -11.39 12.01 -16.10
C TYR A 171 -10.22 12.97 -16.17
N ARG A 172 -10.51 14.26 -16.07
CA ARG A 172 -9.54 15.35 -15.97
C ARG A 172 -10.07 16.45 -15.07
N PHE A 173 -9.19 17.28 -14.56
CA PHE A 173 -9.55 18.56 -13.97
C PHE A 173 -9.71 19.63 -15.06
N ASP A 174 -10.59 20.62 -14.84
CA ASP A 174 -10.41 21.92 -15.44
C ASP A 174 -9.32 22.72 -14.68
N GLU A 175 -8.93 23.89 -15.21
CA GLU A 175 -7.84 24.69 -14.62
C GLU A 175 -8.17 25.14 -13.17
N ALA A 176 -9.41 25.55 -12.92
CA ALA A 176 -9.85 25.99 -11.60
C ALA A 176 -9.92 24.80 -10.60
N ALA A 177 -10.38 23.64 -11.04
CA ALA A 177 -10.40 22.42 -10.21
C ALA A 177 -8.97 21.95 -9.90
N ARG A 178 -8.02 22.09 -10.84
CA ARG A 178 -6.63 21.72 -10.60
C ARG A 178 -6.02 22.59 -9.50
N ALA A 179 -6.26 23.91 -9.54
CA ALA A 179 -5.86 24.83 -8.46
C ALA A 179 -6.53 24.49 -7.12
N ALA A 180 -7.86 24.20 -7.15
CA ALA A 180 -8.60 23.77 -5.95
C ALA A 180 -8.07 22.45 -5.37
N MET A 181 -7.52 21.55 -6.21
CA MET A 181 -6.89 20.32 -5.73
C MET A 181 -5.57 20.60 -4.99
N ASP A 182 -4.79 21.57 -5.44
CA ASP A 182 -3.57 21.97 -4.73
C ASP A 182 -3.89 22.58 -3.36
N ASP A 183 -4.91 23.46 -3.29
CA ASP A 183 -5.44 23.99 -2.02
C ASP A 183 -5.91 22.85 -1.10
N TYR A 184 -6.65 21.89 -1.67
CA TYR A 184 -7.14 20.72 -0.93
C TYR A 184 -5.99 19.93 -0.31
N VAL A 185 -4.94 19.66 -1.06
CA VAL A 185 -3.75 18.91 -0.58
C VAL A 185 -3.13 19.61 0.62
N GLY A 186 -2.87 20.93 0.51
CA GLY A 186 -2.29 21.71 1.61
C GLY A 186 -3.13 21.66 2.88
N LEU A 187 -4.45 21.91 2.76
CA LEU A 187 -5.37 21.88 3.89
C LEU A 187 -5.52 20.47 4.49
N ARG A 188 -5.65 19.45 3.65
CA ARG A 188 -5.87 18.06 4.09
C ARG A 188 -4.66 17.46 4.76
N ARG A 189 -3.44 17.84 4.35
CA ARG A 189 -2.19 17.42 4.99
C ARG A 189 -2.11 17.87 6.45
N ALA A 190 -2.62 19.05 6.77
CA ALA A 190 -2.63 19.59 8.14
C ALA A 190 -3.69 18.94 9.05
N GLN A 191 -4.65 18.19 8.48
CA GLN A 191 -5.71 17.55 9.25
C GLN A 191 -5.31 16.15 9.77
N PRO A 192 -5.93 15.70 10.87
CA PRO A 192 -5.72 14.34 11.40
C PRO A 192 -6.02 13.25 10.35
N HIS A 193 -5.35 12.11 10.50
CA HIS A 193 -5.56 10.93 9.67
C HIS A 193 -5.31 11.18 8.17
N PHE A 194 -4.41 12.09 7.85
CA PHE A 194 -3.89 12.20 6.48
C PHE A 194 -3.19 10.89 6.09
N ALA A 195 -3.46 10.39 4.89
CA ALA A 195 -2.97 9.10 4.42
C ALA A 195 -2.52 9.18 2.95
N ASN A 196 -1.72 10.19 2.62
CA ASN A 196 -1.07 10.34 1.32
C ASN A 196 -2.04 10.10 0.13
N ALA A 197 -1.65 9.31 -0.84
CA ALA A 197 -2.44 8.99 -2.02
C ALA A 197 -3.81 8.33 -1.71
N ARG A 198 -3.99 7.73 -0.54
CA ARG A 198 -5.31 7.21 -0.11
C ARG A 198 -6.28 8.36 0.17
N SER A 199 -5.81 9.44 0.81
CA SER A 199 -6.62 10.65 1.03
C SER A 199 -7.00 11.30 -0.30
N ILE A 200 -6.07 11.38 -1.25
CA ILE A 200 -6.33 11.89 -2.61
C ILE A 200 -7.38 11.06 -3.32
N ARG A 201 -7.25 9.74 -3.33
CA ARG A 201 -8.25 8.84 -3.93
C ARG A 201 -9.64 9.09 -3.37
N THR A 202 -9.76 9.18 -2.04
CA THR A 202 -11.05 9.46 -1.38
C THR A 202 -11.63 10.81 -1.81
N ALA A 203 -10.79 11.83 -1.97
CA ALA A 203 -11.23 13.15 -2.46
C ALA A 203 -11.77 13.08 -3.89
N LEU A 204 -11.06 12.38 -4.77
CA LEU A 204 -11.45 12.20 -6.17
C LEU A 204 -12.76 11.40 -6.30
N ASP A 205 -12.91 10.31 -5.54
CA ASP A 205 -14.15 9.53 -5.54
C ASP A 205 -15.35 10.37 -5.09
N ARG A 206 -15.18 11.22 -4.08
CA ARG A 206 -16.24 12.16 -3.63
C ARG A 206 -16.50 13.25 -4.65
N ALA A 207 -15.47 13.80 -5.30
CA ALA A 207 -15.62 14.82 -6.35
C ALA A 207 -16.41 14.26 -7.54
N ARG A 208 -16.14 13.02 -7.96
CA ARG A 208 -16.91 12.34 -9.02
C ARG A 208 -18.38 12.15 -8.66
N LEU A 209 -18.68 11.80 -7.41
CA LEU A 209 -20.07 11.70 -6.95
C LEU A 209 -20.79 13.06 -6.99
N ARG A 210 -20.11 14.15 -6.63
CA ARG A 210 -20.66 15.50 -6.72
C ARG A 210 -20.85 15.96 -8.16
N GLN A 211 -19.88 15.67 -9.04
CA GLN A 211 -20.03 15.91 -10.47
C GLN A 211 -21.29 15.20 -11.01
N ALA A 212 -21.46 13.91 -10.71
CA ALA A 212 -22.63 13.15 -11.15
C ALA A 212 -23.94 13.78 -10.64
N SER A 213 -23.98 14.21 -9.36
CA SER A 213 -25.13 14.88 -8.77
C SER A 213 -25.42 16.23 -9.45
N ARG A 214 -24.38 17.03 -9.72
CA ARG A 214 -24.49 18.32 -10.43
C ARG A 214 -25.04 18.12 -11.83
N LEU A 215 -24.51 17.17 -12.59
CA LEU A 215 -24.97 16.90 -13.95
C LEU A 215 -26.40 16.36 -13.99
N PHE A 216 -26.80 15.58 -12.99
CA PHE A 216 -28.18 15.10 -12.87
C PHE A 216 -29.18 16.22 -12.60
N GLN A 217 -28.76 17.28 -11.90
CA GLN A 217 -29.62 18.45 -11.58
C GLN A 217 -29.59 19.53 -12.69
N GLN A 218 -28.73 19.37 -13.69
CA GLN A 218 -28.59 20.33 -14.78
C GLN A 218 -29.72 20.14 -15.81
N ASP A 219 -30.46 21.20 -16.11
CA ASP A 219 -31.41 21.22 -17.21
C ASP A 219 -30.62 21.37 -18.54
N GLY A 220 -30.62 20.33 -19.37
CA GLY A 220 -30.00 20.36 -20.69
C GLY A 220 -29.24 19.12 -21.07
N PRO A 221 -28.81 19.00 -22.32
CA PRO A 221 -28.02 17.86 -22.79
C PRO A 221 -26.62 17.86 -22.17
N VAL A 222 -26.24 16.72 -21.58
CA VAL A 222 -24.90 16.48 -21.06
C VAL A 222 -24.00 15.98 -22.19
N ASN A 223 -22.85 16.60 -22.38
CA ASN A 223 -21.88 16.21 -23.41
C ASN A 223 -20.74 15.37 -22.81
N THR A 224 -19.86 14.81 -23.68
CA THR A 224 -18.74 13.97 -23.26
C THR A 224 -17.72 14.73 -22.38
N ALA A 225 -17.52 16.03 -22.66
CA ALA A 225 -16.61 16.85 -21.85
C ALA A 225 -17.16 17.03 -20.43
N ASP A 226 -18.48 17.26 -20.26
CA ASP A 226 -19.12 17.35 -18.94
C ASP A 226 -18.94 16.07 -18.14
N LEU A 227 -19.09 14.91 -18.78
CA LEU A 227 -18.96 13.59 -18.14
C LEU A 227 -17.51 13.26 -17.73
N SER A 228 -16.52 13.86 -18.36
CA SER A 228 -15.12 13.56 -18.13
C SER A 228 -14.36 14.66 -17.35
N THR A 229 -15.02 15.78 -17.01
CA THR A 229 -14.34 16.92 -16.36
C THR A 229 -14.85 17.12 -14.93
N ILE A 230 -13.93 17.09 -13.97
CA ILE A 230 -14.16 17.53 -12.60
C ILE A 230 -13.94 19.05 -12.54
N THR A 231 -14.90 19.76 -12.01
CA THR A 231 -14.87 21.22 -11.89
C THR A 231 -14.59 21.67 -10.46
N GLU A 232 -14.20 22.93 -10.28
CA GLU A 232 -13.90 23.50 -8.96
C GLU A 232 -15.01 23.28 -7.92
N PRO A 233 -16.32 23.49 -8.20
CA PRO A 233 -17.37 23.23 -7.23
C PRO A 233 -17.42 21.78 -6.74
N ASP A 234 -17.06 20.81 -7.59
CA ASP A 234 -17.06 19.39 -7.24
C ASP A 234 -16.00 19.09 -6.15
N LEU A 235 -14.92 19.86 -6.11
CA LEU A 235 -13.88 19.77 -5.08
C LEU A 235 -14.18 20.64 -3.86
N ARG A 236 -14.51 21.93 -4.07
CA ARG A 236 -14.68 22.90 -2.98
C ARG A 236 -15.88 22.61 -2.07
N ALA A 237 -16.84 21.81 -2.50
CA ALA A 237 -17.89 21.28 -1.64
C ALA A 237 -17.41 20.22 -0.63
N SER A 238 -16.08 20.01 -0.50
CA SER A 238 -15.51 19.15 0.54
C SER A 238 -15.47 19.85 1.89
N GLY A 239 -15.82 19.14 2.99
CA GLY A 239 -15.69 19.64 4.35
C GLY A 239 -14.27 20.09 4.73
N VAL A 240 -13.24 19.67 3.98
CA VAL A 240 -11.85 20.13 4.16
C VAL A 240 -11.73 21.66 3.99
N PHE A 241 -12.56 22.26 3.14
CA PHE A 241 -12.57 23.71 2.92
C PHE A 241 -13.46 24.47 3.90
N SER A 242 -14.45 23.80 4.51
CA SER A 242 -15.39 24.41 5.46
C SER A 242 -14.93 24.29 6.90
N ASP A 243 -14.14 23.29 7.22
CA ASP A 243 -13.45 23.19 8.53
C ASP A 243 -12.30 24.19 8.54
N GLY A 244 -12.65 25.49 8.62
CA GLY A 244 -11.67 26.55 8.85
C GLY A 244 -10.79 26.10 10.00
N LEU A 245 -9.49 26.03 9.76
CA LEU A 245 -8.49 25.66 10.74
C LEU A 245 -8.71 26.50 12.00
N ASP A 246 -9.34 25.90 13.02
CA ASP A 246 -9.18 26.41 14.38
C ASP A 246 -7.75 26.03 14.79
N PRO A 247 -6.83 27.00 14.97
CA PRO A 247 -5.42 26.73 15.24
C PRO A 247 -5.19 25.90 16.51
N HIS A 248 -6.23 25.66 17.28
CA HIS A 248 -6.15 25.03 18.61
C HIS A 248 -6.90 23.71 18.75
N GLY A 249 -7.43 23.12 17.68
CA GLY A 249 -7.89 21.71 17.66
C GLY A 249 -9.07 21.39 18.57
N SER A 250 -9.84 22.36 19.04
CA SER A 250 -11.00 22.13 19.89
C SER A 250 -12.26 21.95 19.03
N ARG A 251 -12.68 20.69 18.85
CA ARG A 251 -14.07 20.40 18.42
C ARG A 251 -15.02 20.98 19.44
N LYS A 252 -15.83 21.95 19.05
CA LYS A 252 -17.10 22.20 19.76
C LYS A 252 -17.91 20.92 19.64
N ARG A 253 -18.08 20.21 20.74
CA ARG A 253 -19.17 19.25 20.88
C ARG A 253 -20.44 20.07 20.84
N ASP A 254 -21.28 19.84 19.82
CA ASP A 254 -22.64 20.33 19.83
C ASP A 254 -23.35 19.62 20.99
N GLU A 255 -23.58 20.37 22.07
CA GLU A 255 -24.59 20.07 23.08
C GLU A 255 -25.93 20.54 22.50
N ALA A 256 -26.76 19.61 22.14
CA ALA A 256 -28.24 19.74 22.21
C ALA A 256 -28.86 18.34 22.09
#